data_b5e9503c5bce2fdb34c202b120544655
#
_entry.id   b5e9503c5bce2fdb34c202b120544655
#
_cell.length_a   1.000
_cell.length_b   1.000
_cell.length_c   1.000
_cell.angle_alpha   90.00
_cell.angle_beta   90.00
_cell.angle_gamma   90.00
#
_symmetry.space_group_name_H-M   'P 1'
#
loop_
_entity.id
_entity.type
_entity.pdbx_description
1 polymer ?
#
loop_
_entity_poly.entity_id
_entity_poly.type
_entity_poly.pdbx_seq_one_letter_code
_entity_poly.pdbx_strand_id
1 'polypeptide(L)'
;MISRNPNRFLLALALLAPSILIALASPIPQAPAPAAGRQSAQDWPFGPYQIVANWPKPLPDTRHSHNGWTWGSMGSVFAETPDRIWVAQRGELPLPAGAAPWTPYAALNPSRGNSNSNTDGLSATCQPAQLRGWERRWEHVIFVVDRNGNLIDEWPQHDKLFGQQPCGRGPHTIKMSPYDPDKHVWVIDDQLHVIYRFTYDGKLEHTLGQLGVRGRGPNTFDRPTDIAWLPDGTYFISDGYGGTRVAKFDRNDKFLMDWGSAPKNPAQPGPSEFNTPHSIAISADRRVFVVDRGHQRMQVFDENGKFLDMWPLRSPTWPTEISTLVTNHIITSDGFIWAGDAGTNRILKYDLNGNFLYSWGAPGPQPGRLNCPHGISTDQERNLYIADCFGGRVQKFTPQTNADSAKLVGQILRFAGR
;
A
#
# COMPACT_ATOMS: atom_id res chain seq x y z
N MET A 1 56.85 -12.07 66.51
CA MET A 1 56.66 -11.22 67.72
C MET A 1 55.25 -10.79 67.79
N ILE A 2 54.57 -11.26 68.84
CA ILE A 2 53.52 -10.58 69.58
C ILE A 2 52.29 -10.10 68.80
N SER A 3 51.10 -10.42 69.10
CA SER A 3 50.31 -11.05 70.19
C SER A 3 48.83 -10.69 69.99
N ARG A 4 48.02 -11.69 70.27
CA ARG A 4 46.69 -11.66 70.94
C ARG A 4 45.42 -11.20 70.16
N ASN A 5 44.58 -12.13 70.01
CA ASN A 5 43.17 -12.43 70.22
C ASN A 5 42.51 -11.63 71.40
N PRO A 6 41.18 -11.74 71.58
CA PRO A 6 39.94 -11.98 70.81
C PRO A 6 38.80 -11.03 71.24
N ASN A 7 37.73 -11.02 70.51
CA ASN A 7 36.41 -10.94 71.19
C ASN A 7 35.27 -11.43 70.28
N ARG A 8 34.54 -12.39 70.83
CA ARG A 8 33.29 -12.94 70.31
C ARG A 8 32.17 -11.91 70.49
N PHE A 9 31.41 -11.65 69.47
CA PHE A 9 30.03 -11.18 69.61
C PHE A 9 29.13 -12.05 68.77
N LEU A 10 28.24 -12.77 69.46
CA LEU A 10 27.06 -13.38 68.85
C LEU A 10 26.12 -12.29 68.39
N LEU A 11 25.75 -12.34 67.12
CA LEU A 11 24.60 -11.58 66.66
C LEU A 11 23.55 -12.56 66.06
N ALA A 12 22.38 -12.50 66.66
CA ALA A 12 21.23 -13.28 66.33
C ALA A 12 20.73 -12.89 64.92
N LEU A 13 20.56 -13.90 64.10
CA LEU A 13 19.88 -13.72 62.79
C LEU A 13 18.36 -13.58 62.99
N ALA A 14 17.83 -12.40 62.89
CA ALA A 14 16.39 -12.18 62.72
C ALA A 14 16.01 -12.32 61.22
N LEU A 15 15.28 -13.37 60.90
CA LEU A 15 14.65 -13.59 59.63
C LEU A 15 13.51 -12.58 59.44
N LEU A 16 13.74 -11.55 58.65
CA LEU A 16 12.69 -10.67 58.11
C LEU A 16 12.20 -11.23 56.79
N ALA A 17 10.98 -11.76 56.78
CA ALA A 17 10.27 -12.09 55.54
C ALA A 17 9.85 -10.81 54.81
N PRO A 18 10.06 -10.68 53.49
CA PRO A 18 9.55 -9.54 52.77
C PRO A 18 8.05 -9.67 52.55
N SER A 19 7.29 -8.74 53.15
CA SER A 19 5.88 -8.56 52.83
C SER A 19 5.77 -8.00 51.43
N ILE A 20 5.26 -8.79 50.47
CA ILE A 20 4.93 -8.34 49.13
C ILE A 20 3.65 -7.52 49.25
N LEU A 21 3.79 -6.20 49.18
CA LEU A 21 2.66 -5.30 48.94
C LEU A 21 2.23 -5.45 47.50
N ILE A 22 1.14 -6.14 47.24
CA ILE A 22 0.45 -6.09 45.94
C ILE A 22 -0.27 -4.74 45.90
N ALA A 23 0.33 -3.77 45.20
CA ALA A 23 -0.35 -2.54 44.85
C ALA A 23 -1.40 -2.88 43.77
N LEU A 24 -2.66 -2.87 44.17
CA LEU A 24 -3.79 -2.86 43.19
C LEU A 24 -3.70 -1.58 42.41
N ALA A 25 -3.23 -1.69 41.16
CA ALA A 25 -3.26 -0.59 40.21
C ALA A 25 -4.73 -0.23 39.94
N SER A 26 -5.12 0.96 40.32
CA SER A 26 -6.42 1.53 39.92
C SER A 26 -6.50 1.60 38.39
N PRO A 27 -7.64 1.27 37.79
CA PRO A 27 -7.78 1.39 36.34
C PRO A 27 -7.60 2.84 35.94
N ILE A 28 -6.72 3.09 35.00
CA ILE A 28 -6.51 4.39 34.37
C ILE A 28 -7.85 4.78 33.72
N PRO A 29 -8.41 5.96 34.02
CA PRO A 29 -9.62 6.42 33.36
C PRO A 29 -9.37 6.52 31.86
N GLN A 30 -10.09 5.75 31.07
CA GLN A 30 -10.11 5.91 29.62
C GLN A 30 -10.68 7.30 29.32
N ALA A 31 -9.90 8.13 28.61
CA ALA A 31 -10.38 9.41 28.14
C ALA A 31 -11.66 9.20 27.30
N PRO A 32 -12.69 10.03 27.46
CA PRO A 32 -13.89 9.92 26.63
C PRO A 32 -13.50 10.09 25.16
N ALA A 33 -14.00 9.18 24.33
CA ALA A 33 -13.86 9.28 22.89
C ALA A 33 -14.39 10.65 22.41
N PRO A 34 -13.67 11.36 21.53
CA PRO A 34 -14.14 12.65 21.02
C PRO A 34 -15.52 12.46 20.39
N ALA A 35 -16.45 13.34 20.71
CA ALA A 35 -17.79 13.37 20.15
C ALA A 35 -17.68 13.57 18.64
N ALA A 36 -17.70 12.49 17.88
CA ALA A 36 -17.81 12.51 16.44
C ALA A 36 -19.19 13.10 16.09
N GLY A 37 -19.21 14.15 15.28
CA GLY A 37 -20.43 14.56 14.60
C GLY A 37 -21.08 13.30 14.03
N ARG A 38 -22.36 13.09 14.26
CA ARG A 38 -23.11 11.89 13.93
C ARG A 38 -22.98 11.55 12.44
N GLN A 39 -21.94 10.78 12.08
CA GLN A 39 -22.00 9.94 10.89
C GLN A 39 -23.08 8.88 11.15
N SER A 40 -23.96 8.69 10.20
CA SER A 40 -25.00 7.67 10.35
C SER A 40 -24.34 6.33 10.66
N ALA A 41 -24.87 5.56 11.60
CA ALA A 41 -24.36 4.25 12.00
C ALA A 41 -24.24 3.25 10.83
N GLN A 42 -24.81 3.58 9.67
CA GLN A 42 -24.77 2.81 8.42
C GLN A 42 -23.47 2.93 7.63
N ASP A 43 -22.68 3.99 7.82
CA ASP A 43 -21.47 4.24 6.99
C ASP A 43 -20.16 3.75 7.63
N TRP A 44 -20.21 3.24 8.83
CA TRP A 44 -19.02 2.79 9.56
C TRP A 44 -19.10 1.30 9.91
N PRO A 45 -18.05 0.49 9.65
CA PRO A 45 -16.73 0.79 9.09
C PRO A 45 -16.62 0.59 7.58
N PHE A 46 -17.67 0.19 6.88
CA PHE A 46 -17.63 -0.32 5.50
C PHE A 46 -18.15 0.69 4.47
N GLY A 47 -18.56 1.87 4.88
CA GLY A 47 -19.18 2.84 4.00
C GLY A 47 -20.45 2.28 3.34
N PRO A 48 -20.64 2.54 2.03
CA PRO A 48 -21.80 2.07 1.27
C PRO A 48 -21.65 0.64 0.74
N TYR A 49 -20.70 -0.12 1.30
CA TYR A 49 -20.33 -1.44 0.81
C TYR A 49 -20.64 -2.54 1.83
N GLN A 50 -20.72 -3.75 1.33
CA GLN A 50 -20.61 -4.97 2.10
C GLN A 50 -19.36 -5.74 1.70
N ILE A 51 -18.69 -6.33 2.67
CA ILE A 51 -17.51 -7.17 2.43
C ILE A 51 -17.94 -8.52 1.84
N VAL A 52 -17.23 -8.98 0.82
CA VAL A 52 -17.38 -10.35 0.32
C VAL A 52 -16.49 -11.27 1.14
N ALA A 53 -17.10 -12.10 1.98
CA ALA A 53 -16.36 -13.02 2.83
C ALA A 53 -15.63 -14.08 1.97
N ASN A 54 -14.44 -14.49 2.43
CA ASN A 54 -13.61 -15.52 1.78
C ASN A 54 -13.30 -15.20 0.30
N TRP A 55 -13.10 -13.94 -0.01
CA TRP A 55 -12.61 -13.49 -1.31
C TRP A 55 -11.26 -12.75 -1.13
N PRO A 56 -10.23 -13.11 -1.91
CA PRO A 56 -10.17 -14.27 -2.79
C PRO A 56 -10.20 -15.57 -1.99
N LYS A 57 -10.48 -16.67 -2.67
CA LYS A 57 -10.37 -17.98 -2.06
C LYS A 57 -8.91 -18.33 -1.78
N PRO A 58 -8.69 -19.31 -0.88
CA PRO A 58 -7.38 -19.89 -0.72
C PRO A 58 -6.75 -20.26 -2.06
N LEU A 59 -5.47 -19.90 -2.25
CA LEU A 59 -4.72 -20.33 -3.43
C LEU A 59 -4.61 -21.87 -3.41
N PRO A 60 -4.80 -22.54 -4.54
CA PRO A 60 -4.63 -23.98 -4.61
C PRO A 60 -3.16 -24.36 -4.45
N ASP A 61 -2.91 -25.56 -3.97
CA ASP A 61 -1.56 -26.13 -4.01
C ASP A 61 -1.08 -26.20 -5.47
N THR A 62 0.14 -25.78 -5.70
CA THR A 62 0.81 -25.79 -7.01
C THR A 62 2.11 -26.57 -6.93
N ARG A 63 3.28 -25.90 -7.03
CA ARG A 63 4.59 -26.54 -6.84
C ARG A 63 4.80 -26.99 -5.40
N HIS A 64 4.19 -26.30 -4.47
CA HIS A 64 4.24 -26.57 -3.04
C HIS A 64 2.83 -26.54 -2.44
N SER A 65 2.69 -27.17 -1.28
CA SER A 65 1.45 -27.04 -0.51
C SER A 65 1.40 -25.67 0.18
N HIS A 66 0.22 -25.09 0.18
CA HIS A 66 -0.10 -23.86 0.94
C HIS A 66 -0.38 -24.12 2.41
N ASN A 67 -0.43 -25.39 2.83
CA ASN A 67 -0.60 -25.71 4.24
C ASN A 67 0.54 -25.13 5.08
N GLY A 68 0.21 -24.28 6.06
CA GLY A 68 1.19 -23.58 6.87
C GLY A 68 1.78 -22.30 6.24
N TRP A 69 1.19 -21.82 5.13
CA TRP A 69 1.61 -20.58 4.46
C TRP A 69 0.45 -19.59 4.34
N THR A 70 0.79 -18.32 4.20
CA THR A 70 -0.15 -17.22 3.96
C THR A 70 0.45 -16.21 2.97
N TRP A 71 -0.36 -15.30 2.52
CA TRP A 71 0.05 -14.26 1.59
C TRP A 71 1.02 -13.29 2.24
N GLY A 72 1.95 -12.79 1.45
CA GLY A 72 2.80 -11.68 1.87
C GLY A 72 2.08 -10.33 1.80
N SER A 73 2.85 -9.27 1.88
CA SER A 73 2.33 -7.91 1.71
C SER A 73 1.70 -7.75 0.32
N MET A 74 0.49 -7.19 0.27
CA MET A 74 -0.21 -6.91 -0.99
C MET A 74 0.12 -5.51 -1.48
N GLY A 75 0.93 -5.42 -2.54
CA GLY A 75 1.33 -4.15 -3.13
C GLY A 75 0.20 -3.51 -3.92
N SER A 76 -0.49 -4.29 -4.75
CA SER A 76 -1.43 -3.74 -5.72
C SER A 76 -2.50 -4.74 -6.15
N VAL A 77 -3.61 -4.18 -6.61
CA VAL A 77 -4.72 -4.89 -7.26
C VAL A 77 -5.20 -4.06 -8.45
N PHE A 78 -5.53 -4.72 -9.55
CA PHE A 78 -6.11 -4.09 -10.73
C PHE A 78 -7.31 -4.91 -11.23
N ALA A 79 -8.50 -4.34 -11.16
CA ALA A 79 -9.73 -4.95 -11.65
C ALA A 79 -9.90 -4.60 -13.14
N GLU A 80 -9.57 -5.54 -14.02
CA GLU A 80 -9.78 -5.40 -15.45
C GLU A 80 -11.27 -5.54 -15.80
N THR A 81 -11.87 -6.60 -15.27
CA THR A 81 -13.32 -6.86 -15.36
C THR A 81 -13.78 -7.50 -14.05
N PRO A 82 -15.10 -7.64 -13.81
CA PRO A 82 -15.58 -8.38 -12.62
C PRO A 82 -15.07 -9.82 -12.54
N ASP A 83 -14.68 -10.40 -13.66
CA ASP A 83 -14.20 -11.79 -13.75
C ASP A 83 -12.69 -11.93 -13.94
N ARG A 84 -11.96 -10.82 -13.97
CA ARG A 84 -10.49 -10.81 -14.05
C ARG A 84 -9.92 -9.70 -13.17
N ILE A 85 -9.46 -10.10 -12.02
CA ILE A 85 -8.84 -9.21 -11.04
C ILE A 85 -7.38 -9.64 -10.86
N TRP A 86 -6.47 -8.79 -11.32
CA TRP A 86 -5.04 -8.95 -11.20
C TRP A 86 -4.57 -8.58 -9.82
N VAL A 87 -3.72 -9.41 -9.23
CA VAL A 87 -3.14 -9.21 -7.90
C VAL A 87 -1.63 -9.35 -7.99
N ALA A 88 -0.94 -8.44 -7.33
CA ALA A 88 0.50 -8.51 -7.15
C ALA A 88 0.83 -8.56 -5.65
N GLN A 89 1.51 -9.64 -5.24
CA GLN A 89 1.93 -9.85 -3.86
C GLN A 89 3.45 -9.99 -3.73
N ARG A 90 3.94 -9.80 -2.52
CA ARG A 90 5.37 -9.85 -2.21
C ARG A 90 5.82 -11.19 -1.66
N GLY A 91 5.38 -12.26 -2.33
CA GLY A 91 5.69 -13.64 -1.93
C GLY A 91 4.94 -14.10 -0.69
N GLU A 92 4.94 -15.38 -0.44
CA GLU A 92 4.24 -16.01 0.67
C GLU A 92 5.09 -16.07 1.93
N LEU A 93 4.44 -16.08 3.08
CA LEU A 93 5.05 -16.12 4.40
C LEU A 93 4.57 -17.35 5.18
N PRO A 94 5.45 -17.97 5.98
CA PRO A 94 5.03 -19.09 6.82
C PRO A 94 4.06 -18.62 7.92
N LEU A 95 3.01 -19.40 8.15
CA LEU A 95 2.12 -19.19 9.29
C LEU A 95 2.80 -19.62 10.59
N PRO A 96 2.65 -18.87 11.68
CA PRO A 96 3.04 -19.34 13.01
C PRO A 96 2.33 -20.63 13.39
N ALA A 97 2.98 -21.47 14.15
CA ALA A 97 2.38 -22.69 14.65
C ALA A 97 1.06 -22.40 15.39
N GLY A 98 0.00 -23.11 15.03
CA GLY A 98 -1.34 -22.95 15.60
C GLY A 98 -2.18 -21.82 15.02
N ALA A 99 -1.66 -21.03 14.08
CA ALA A 99 -2.47 -20.05 13.35
C ALA A 99 -3.47 -20.79 12.45
N ALA A 100 -4.71 -20.26 12.37
CA ALA A 100 -5.69 -20.77 11.43
C ALA A 100 -5.22 -20.54 9.99
N PRO A 101 -5.51 -21.46 9.05
CA PRO A 101 -5.28 -21.22 7.63
C PRO A 101 -5.86 -19.86 7.22
N TRP A 102 -5.16 -19.15 6.34
CA TRP A 102 -5.62 -17.84 5.83
C TRP A 102 -5.74 -16.72 6.87
N THR A 103 -5.12 -16.87 8.02
CA THR A 103 -5.01 -15.74 8.94
C THR A 103 -4.27 -14.60 8.26
N PRO A 104 -4.89 -13.41 8.09
CA PRO A 104 -4.21 -12.26 7.52
C PRO A 104 -2.95 -11.94 8.30
N TYR A 105 -1.89 -11.55 7.63
CA TYR A 105 -0.58 -11.30 8.23
C TYR A 105 -0.62 -10.31 9.40
N ALA A 106 -1.44 -9.26 9.31
CA ALA A 106 -1.62 -8.30 10.40
C ALA A 106 -2.12 -8.91 11.71
N ALA A 107 -2.96 -9.97 11.63
CA ALA A 107 -3.43 -10.69 12.80
C ALA A 107 -2.33 -11.54 13.45
N LEU A 108 -1.29 -11.88 12.69
CA LEU A 108 -0.14 -12.66 13.16
C LEU A 108 0.91 -11.79 13.86
N ASN A 109 0.84 -10.47 13.69
CA ASN A 109 1.80 -9.55 14.29
C ASN A 109 1.12 -8.29 14.85
N PRO A 110 0.37 -8.40 15.94
CA PRO A 110 -0.41 -7.29 16.51
C PRO A 110 0.44 -6.12 17.03
N SER A 111 1.73 -6.32 17.25
CA SER A 111 2.63 -5.26 17.77
C SER A 111 3.06 -4.23 16.72
N ARG A 112 2.55 -4.30 15.51
CA ARG A 112 3.02 -3.49 14.41
C ARG A 112 2.09 -2.38 14.01
N GLY A 113 1.95 -1.42 14.88
CA GLY A 113 1.59 -0.06 14.49
C GLY A 113 2.75 0.73 13.87
N ASN A 114 3.92 0.14 13.70
CA ASN A 114 5.11 0.84 13.20
C ASN A 114 5.56 0.29 11.85
N SER A 115 5.38 1.13 10.86
CA SER A 115 5.50 0.93 9.42
C SER A 115 6.89 0.59 8.89
N ASN A 116 7.91 0.58 9.70
CA ASN A 116 9.29 0.57 9.18
C ASN A 116 9.98 -0.77 9.20
N SER A 117 9.30 -1.78 9.66
CA SER A 117 10.04 -3.00 9.83
C SER A 117 9.29 -4.13 9.20
N ASN A 118 9.88 -4.87 8.43
CA ASN A 118 9.71 -6.32 8.26
C ASN A 118 8.30 -6.87 7.89
N THR A 119 7.20 -6.10 7.82
CA THR A 119 5.89 -6.62 7.39
C THR A 119 5.87 -7.02 5.94
N ASP A 120 6.68 -6.40 5.14
CA ASP A 120 6.92 -6.81 3.76
C ASP A 120 8.18 -7.69 3.62
N GLY A 121 8.69 -8.20 4.75
CA GLY A 121 9.84 -9.08 4.79
C GLY A 121 11.18 -8.37 4.57
N LEU A 122 11.21 -7.04 4.64
CA LEU A 122 12.44 -6.30 4.40
C LEU A 122 12.63 -5.21 5.44
N SER A 123 13.77 -5.21 6.07
CA SER A 123 14.29 -3.99 6.63
C SER A 123 14.76 -3.08 5.49
N ALA A 124 14.65 -1.77 5.68
CA ALA A 124 15.20 -0.80 4.73
C ALA A 124 16.70 -0.99 4.45
N THR A 125 17.38 -1.77 5.27
CA THR A 125 18.82 -2.02 5.22
C THR A 125 19.17 -3.39 4.67
N CYS A 126 18.19 -4.28 4.39
CA CYS A 126 18.46 -5.62 3.89
C CYS A 126 19.53 -6.38 4.68
N GLN A 127 19.54 -6.24 5.98
CA GLN A 127 20.51 -6.91 6.82
C GLN A 127 20.14 -8.40 6.95
N PRO A 128 21.02 -9.36 6.59
CA PRO A 128 20.73 -10.79 6.70
C PRO A 128 20.32 -11.24 8.10
N ALA A 129 20.79 -10.55 9.13
CA ALA A 129 20.42 -10.84 10.52
C ALA A 129 18.96 -10.49 10.85
N GLN A 130 18.32 -9.60 10.08
CA GLN A 130 16.92 -9.19 10.27
C GLN A 130 15.95 -10.05 9.47
N LEU A 131 16.45 -10.89 8.58
CA LEU A 131 15.65 -11.87 7.83
C LEU A 131 15.45 -13.17 8.62
N ARG A 132 16.01 -13.29 9.80
CA ARG A 132 15.84 -14.48 10.67
C ARG A 132 14.39 -14.66 11.07
N GLY A 133 13.81 -15.76 10.64
CA GLY A 133 12.43 -16.15 10.92
C GLY A 133 11.42 -15.76 9.84
N TRP A 134 11.86 -15.23 8.72
CA TRP A 134 11.01 -14.87 7.59
C TRP A 134 11.49 -15.62 6.35
N GLU A 135 11.21 -16.89 6.29
CA GLU A 135 11.31 -17.65 5.06
C GLU A 135 10.21 -17.14 4.13
N ARG A 136 10.61 -16.44 3.08
CA ARG A 136 9.70 -16.02 2.03
C ARG A 136 9.76 -17.02 0.90
N ARG A 137 8.59 -17.46 0.44
CA ARG A 137 8.45 -18.27 -0.74
C ARG A 137 7.97 -17.39 -1.90
N TRP A 138 8.76 -17.32 -2.95
CA TRP A 138 8.40 -16.59 -4.16
C TRP A 138 7.50 -17.49 -5.02
N GLU A 139 6.23 -17.46 -4.69
CA GLU A 139 5.15 -18.12 -5.41
C GLU A 139 3.92 -17.21 -5.48
N HIS A 140 3.12 -17.37 -6.52
CA HIS A 140 1.92 -16.57 -6.76
C HIS A 140 2.19 -15.06 -6.66
N VAL A 141 3.33 -14.61 -7.19
CA VAL A 141 3.71 -13.18 -7.09
C VAL A 141 2.79 -12.33 -7.95
N ILE A 142 2.44 -12.82 -9.15
CA ILE A 142 1.42 -12.23 -10.02
C ILE A 142 0.40 -13.30 -10.35
N PHE A 143 -0.84 -13.03 -10.05
CA PHE A 143 -1.94 -13.94 -10.33
C PHE A 143 -3.26 -13.21 -10.61
N VAL A 144 -4.23 -13.92 -11.15
CA VAL A 144 -5.56 -13.40 -11.50
C VAL A 144 -6.63 -14.25 -10.85
N VAL A 145 -7.62 -13.59 -10.28
CA VAL A 145 -8.79 -14.26 -9.70
C VAL A 145 -10.08 -13.81 -10.39
N ASP A 146 -11.08 -14.69 -10.38
CA ASP A 146 -12.40 -14.40 -10.90
C ASP A 146 -13.29 -13.66 -9.88
N ARG A 147 -14.53 -13.33 -10.26
CA ARG A 147 -15.53 -12.68 -9.39
C ARG A 147 -15.81 -13.44 -8.09
N ASN A 148 -15.62 -14.76 -8.10
CA ASN A 148 -15.84 -15.66 -6.97
C ASN A 148 -14.59 -15.87 -6.13
N GLY A 149 -13.46 -15.28 -6.56
CA GLY A 149 -12.17 -15.37 -5.89
C GLY A 149 -11.37 -16.64 -6.22
N ASN A 150 -11.78 -17.41 -7.24
CA ASN A 150 -10.98 -18.55 -7.69
C ASN A 150 -9.76 -18.05 -8.47
N LEU A 151 -8.61 -18.69 -8.28
CA LEU A 151 -7.45 -18.51 -9.13
C LEU A 151 -7.78 -19.00 -10.55
N ILE A 152 -7.60 -18.13 -11.55
CA ILE A 152 -7.88 -18.44 -12.97
C ILE A 152 -6.65 -18.29 -13.86
N ASP A 153 -5.61 -17.60 -13.37
CA ASP A 153 -4.36 -17.39 -14.11
C ASP A 153 -3.24 -17.06 -13.13
N GLU A 154 -2.00 -17.44 -13.42
CA GLU A 154 -0.81 -17.09 -12.66
C GLU A 154 0.43 -17.10 -13.53
N TRP A 155 1.46 -16.37 -13.11
CA TRP A 155 2.73 -16.27 -13.85
C TRP A 155 3.93 -16.83 -13.07
N PRO A 156 3.97 -18.12 -12.78
CA PRO A 156 5.01 -18.73 -11.96
C PRO A 156 6.42 -18.63 -12.57
N GLN A 157 6.51 -18.46 -13.89
CA GLN A 157 7.77 -18.24 -14.61
C GLN A 157 8.47 -16.94 -14.17
N HIS A 158 7.73 -15.98 -13.60
CA HIS A 158 8.23 -14.69 -13.16
C HIS A 158 8.44 -14.58 -11.64
N ASP A 159 8.05 -15.57 -10.86
CA ASP A 159 8.21 -15.52 -9.41
C ASP A 159 9.66 -15.21 -8.99
N LYS A 160 10.63 -15.82 -9.66
CA LYS A 160 12.05 -15.59 -9.39
C LYS A 160 12.55 -14.21 -9.83
N LEU A 161 11.85 -13.56 -10.77
CA LEU A 161 12.23 -12.23 -11.24
C LEU A 161 12.23 -11.21 -10.09
N PHE A 162 11.25 -11.31 -9.22
CA PHE A 162 11.08 -10.44 -8.06
C PHE A 162 11.94 -10.83 -6.85
N GLY A 163 12.41 -12.09 -6.81
CA GLY A 163 13.25 -12.64 -5.75
C GLY A 163 14.74 -12.67 -6.04
N GLN A 164 15.21 -12.08 -7.14
CA GLN A 164 16.60 -12.19 -7.59
C GLN A 164 17.63 -11.58 -6.63
N GLN A 165 17.25 -10.58 -5.88
CA GLN A 165 18.12 -9.95 -4.91
C GLN A 165 17.84 -10.50 -3.51
N PRO A 166 18.85 -10.68 -2.65
CA PRO A 166 18.65 -11.08 -1.26
C PRO A 166 17.65 -10.19 -0.51
N CYS A 167 17.45 -9.01 -1.05
CA CYS A 167 16.60 -7.94 -0.55
C CYS A 167 15.40 -7.67 -1.48
N GLY A 168 15.10 -8.55 -2.41
CA GLY A 168 13.95 -8.42 -3.30
C GLY A 168 12.68 -8.21 -2.46
N ARG A 169 11.96 -7.14 -2.75
CA ARG A 169 10.74 -6.77 -2.03
C ARG A 169 9.50 -7.29 -2.76
N GLY A 170 9.63 -7.52 -4.05
CA GLY A 170 8.56 -7.91 -4.93
C GLY A 170 7.80 -6.70 -5.50
N PRO A 171 6.74 -6.95 -6.25
CA PRO A 171 6.04 -5.93 -6.99
C PRO A 171 5.39 -4.89 -6.05
N HIS A 172 5.49 -3.63 -6.46
CA HIS A 172 4.86 -2.50 -5.80
C HIS A 172 3.50 -2.18 -6.42
N THR A 173 3.44 -2.12 -7.75
CA THR A 173 2.23 -1.73 -8.49
C THR A 173 2.05 -2.62 -9.70
N ILE A 174 0.80 -3.05 -9.96
CA ILE A 174 0.37 -3.69 -11.21
C ILE A 174 -0.74 -2.85 -11.83
N LYS A 175 -0.60 -2.50 -13.09
CA LYS A 175 -1.58 -1.71 -13.85
C LYS A 175 -1.57 -2.06 -15.34
N MET A 176 -2.65 -1.70 -16.01
CA MET A 176 -2.76 -1.73 -17.45
C MET A 176 -3.20 -0.36 -17.94
N SER A 177 -2.67 0.06 -19.10
CA SER A 177 -3.15 1.28 -19.74
C SER A 177 -4.55 1.07 -20.29
N PRO A 178 -5.51 1.95 -20.00
CA PRO A 178 -6.85 1.85 -20.59
C PRO A 178 -6.89 2.19 -22.09
N TYR A 179 -5.76 2.63 -22.64
CA TYR A 179 -5.62 3.06 -24.05
C TYR A 179 -4.80 2.10 -24.89
N ASP A 180 -4.28 1.06 -24.26
CA ASP A 180 -3.47 0.05 -24.93
C ASP A 180 -4.37 -1.09 -25.45
N PRO A 181 -4.52 -1.26 -26.78
CA PRO A 181 -5.34 -2.31 -27.34
C PRO A 181 -4.76 -3.71 -27.08
N ASP A 182 -3.45 -3.81 -26.91
CA ASP A 182 -2.74 -5.07 -26.67
C ASP A 182 -2.77 -5.47 -25.18
N LYS A 183 -3.28 -4.59 -24.32
CA LYS A 183 -3.44 -4.81 -22.88
C LYS A 183 -2.17 -5.24 -22.17
N HIS A 184 -1.05 -4.58 -22.47
CA HIS A 184 0.19 -4.86 -21.75
C HIS A 184 0.00 -4.66 -20.23
N VAL A 185 0.58 -5.59 -19.47
CA VAL A 185 0.56 -5.56 -18.02
C VAL A 185 1.86 -4.95 -17.52
N TRP A 186 1.74 -3.85 -16.80
CA TRP A 186 2.87 -3.12 -16.26
C TRP A 186 3.02 -3.42 -14.76
N VAL A 187 4.24 -3.80 -14.38
CA VAL A 187 4.57 -4.14 -13.00
C VAL A 187 5.79 -3.35 -12.56
N ILE A 188 5.63 -2.57 -11.53
CA ILE A 188 6.72 -1.79 -10.93
C ILE A 188 7.32 -2.58 -9.79
N ASP A 189 8.65 -2.76 -9.82
CA ASP A 189 9.44 -3.20 -8.67
C ASP A 189 10.28 -2.03 -8.15
N ASP A 190 9.83 -1.44 -7.06
CA ASP A 190 10.48 -0.27 -6.49
C ASP A 190 11.88 -0.58 -5.96
N GLN A 191 12.09 -1.76 -5.39
CA GLN A 191 13.38 -2.13 -4.81
C GLN A 191 14.43 -2.47 -5.86
N LEU A 192 14.00 -3.02 -6.99
CA LEU A 192 14.89 -3.32 -8.11
C LEU A 192 15.08 -2.14 -9.06
N HIS A 193 14.42 -1.01 -8.81
CA HIS A 193 14.51 0.23 -9.60
C HIS A 193 14.07 0.08 -11.06
N VAL A 194 13.13 -0.82 -11.34
CA VAL A 194 12.69 -1.16 -12.69
C VAL A 194 11.18 -1.23 -12.82
N ILE A 195 10.72 -1.12 -14.05
CA ILE A 195 9.35 -1.32 -14.45
C ILE A 195 9.33 -2.36 -15.55
N TYR A 196 8.60 -3.44 -15.35
CA TYR A 196 8.43 -4.51 -16.31
C TYR A 196 7.17 -4.29 -17.12
N ARG A 197 7.25 -4.51 -18.44
CA ARG A 197 6.10 -4.58 -19.34
C ARG A 197 6.00 -5.99 -19.89
N PHE A 198 4.86 -6.62 -19.62
CA PHE A 198 4.54 -7.95 -20.12
C PHE A 198 3.43 -7.88 -21.16
N THR A 199 3.42 -8.82 -22.10
CA THR A 199 2.22 -9.11 -22.88
C THR A 199 1.09 -9.58 -21.99
N TYR A 200 -0.12 -9.57 -22.52
CA TYR A 200 -1.30 -10.01 -21.76
C TYR A 200 -1.25 -11.50 -21.35
N ASP A 201 -0.54 -12.33 -22.11
CA ASP A 201 -0.27 -13.74 -21.81
C ASP A 201 1.01 -13.98 -20.97
N GLY A 202 1.62 -12.94 -20.45
CA GLY A 202 2.70 -13.02 -19.47
C GLY A 202 4.11 -13.16 -20.04
N LYS A 203 4.36 -12.87 -21.32
CA LYS A 203 5.72 -12.79 -21.83
C LYS A 203 6.35 -11.45 -21.44
N LEU A 204 7.51 -11.45 -20.81
CA LEU A 204 8.28 -10.23 -20.57
C LEU A 204 8.78 -9.65 -21.90
N GLU A 205 8.33 -8.44 -22.24
CA GLU A 205 8.74 -7.75 -23.48
C GLU A 205 9.79 -6.69 -23.22
N HIS A 206 9.63 -5.94 -22.15
CA HIS A 206 10.50 -4.79 -21.89
C HIS A 206 10.75 -4.60 -20.40
N THR A 207 11.96 -4.13 -20.08
CA THR A 207 12.32 -3.66 -18.75
C THR A 207 12.81 -2.23 -18.85
N LEU A 208 12.04 -1.31 -18.29
CA LEU A 208 12.40 0.09 -18.20
C LEU A 208 13.19 0.32 -16.90
N GLY A 209 14.32 1.03 -17.01
CA GLY A 209 15.28 1.15 -15.92
C GLY A 209 16.42 0.14 -16.03
N GLN A 210 17.32 0.20 -15.06
CA GLN A 210 18.45 -0.73 -14.96
C GLN A 210 18.37 -1.48 -13.64
N LEU A 211 18.34 -2.81 -13.73
CA LEU A 211 18.15 -3.69 -12.57
C LEU A 211 19.17 -3.41 -11.46
N GLY A 212 18.68 -3.02 -10.30
CA GLY A 212 19.49 -2.72 -9.12
C GLY A 212 20.26 -1.40 -9.18
N VAL A 213 20.10 -0.61 -10.22
CA VAL A 213 20.83 0.66 -10.40
C VAL A 213 19.92 1.85 -10.08
N ARG A 214 20.26 2.54 -9.01
CA ARG A 214 19.59 3.79 -8.61
C ARG A 214 20.07 4.97 -9.45
N GLY A 215 19.15 5.82 -9.84
CA GLY A 215 19.53 7.04 -10.57
C GLY A 215 18.37 7.92 -10.97
N ARG A 216 18.70 9.11 -11.49
CA ARG A 216 17.76 10.09 -12.03
C ARG A 216 17.96 10.30 -13.54
N GLY A 217 18.65 9.41 -14.21
CA GLY A 217 18.86 9.50 -15.65
C GLY A 217 17.60 9.16 -16.45
N PRO A 218 17.67 9.32 -17.77
CA PRO A 218 16.56 8.98 -18.66
C PRO A 218 16.23 7.48 -18.65
N ASN A 219 17.16 6.62 -18.22
CA ASN A 219 17.00 5.16 -18.17
C ASN A 219 17.38 4.59 -16.80
N THR A 220 17.16 5.33 -15.74
CA THR A 220 17.35 4.87 -14.35
C THR A 220 16.29 5.51 -13.46
N PHE A 221 15.89 4.80 -12.41
CA PHE A 221 14.95 5.26 -11.39
C PHE A 221 15.56 5.13 -10.00
N ASP A 222 14.99 5.84 -9.05
CA ASP A 222 15.30 5.63 -7.64
C ASP A 222 14.03 5.24 -6.88
N ARG A 223 13.67 3.96 -7.00
CA ARG A 223 12.50 3.34 -6.39
C ARG A 223 11.17 3.93 -6.91
N PRO A 224 10.84 3.66 -8.20
CA PRO A 224 9.58 4.10 -8.81
C PRO A 224 8.38 3.48 -8.11
N THR A 225 7.25 4.18 -8.11
CA THR A 225 6.10 3.81 -7.28
C THR A 225 4.82 3.58 -8.08
N ASP A 226 4.53 4.40 -9.09
CA ASP A 226 3.27 4.32 -9.82
C ASP A 226 3.40 4.84 -11.26
N ILE A 227 2.41 4.53 -12.11
CA ILE A 227 2.37 4.88 -13.54
C ILE A 227 0.96 5.30 -13.97
N ALA A 228 0.88 6.29 -14.87
CA ALA A 228 -0.37 6.74 -15.51
C ALA A 228 -0.15 7.12 -16.96
N TRP A 229 -1.17 6.99 -17.78
CA TRP A 229 -1.10 7.16 -19.24
C TRP A 229 -2.05 8.22 -19.76
N LEU A 230 -1.65 8.87 -20.85
CA LEU A 230 -2.50 9.65 -21.75
C LEU A 230 -3.03 8.79 -22.89
N PRO A 231 -4.11 9.24 -23.60
CA PRO A 231 -4.71 8.48 -24.69
C PRO A 231 -3.77 8.24 -25.89
N ASP A 232 -2.76 9.07 -26.08
CA ASP A 232 -1.77 8.93 -27.14
C ASP A 232 -0.66 7.91 -26.83
N GLY A 233 -0.73 7.28 -25.65
CA GLY A 233 0.25 6.33 -25.16
C GLY A 233 1.42 6.97 -24.41
N THR A 234 1.51 8.30 -24.33
CA THR A 234 2.43 8.99 -23.40
C THR A 234 2.15 8.57 -21.97
N TYR A 235 3.19 8.35 -21.16
CA TYR A 235 3.01 7.94 -19.80
C TYR A 235 3.95 8.65 -18.82
N PHE A 236 3.55 8.61 -17.55
CA PHE A 236 4.24 9.28 -16.45
C PHE A 236 4.50 8.29 -15.33
N ILE A 237 5.68 8.38 -14.75
CA ILE A 237 6.12 7.53 -13.63
C ILE A 237 6.43 8.43 -12.44
N SER A 238 5.78 8.15 -11.31
CA SER A 238 6.21 8.70 -10.03
C SER A 238 7.43 7.92 -9.55
N ASP A 239 8.58 8.59 -9.47
CA ASP A 239 9.84 8.00 -9.04
C ASP A 239 10.14 8.50 -7.62
N GLY A 240 9.71 7.73 -6.60
CA GLY A 240 9.33 8.34 -5.35
C GLY A 240 9.94 7.83 -4.06
N TYR A 241 10.24 6.56 -3.82
CA TYR A 241 10.78 6.14 -2.51
C TYR A 241 12.21 6.61 -2.26
N GLY A 242 12.99 6.78 -3.28
CA GLY A 242 14.33 7.36 -3.23
C GLY A 242 14.44 8.56 -4.14
N GLY A 243 13.66 8.58 -5.21
CA GLY A 243 13.52 9.70 -6.13
C GLY A 243 12.57 10.78 -5.62
N THR A 244 12.59 11.92 -6.30
CA THR A 244 11.75 13.08 -5.99
C THR A 244 11.24 13.72 -7.27
N ARG A 245 10.79 12.88 -8.22
CA ARG A 245 10.39 13.35 -9.55
C ARG A 245 9.17 12.62 -10.10
N VAL A 246 8.59 13.22 -11.12
CA VAL A 246 7.76 12.57 -12.12
C VAL A 246 8.53 12.52 -13.43
N ALA A 247 8.67 11.37 -14.05
CA ALA A 247 9.34 11.17 -15.32
C ALA A 247 8.30 10.90 -16.41
N LYS A 248 8.42 11.58 -17.58
CA LYS A 248 7.52 11.48 -18.72
C LYS A 248 8.20 10.76 -19.87
N PHE A 249 7.49 9.82 -20.47
CA PHE A 249 7.95 9.02 -21.62
C PHE A 249 6.92 9.04 -22.73
N ASP A 250 7.37 8.89 -23.97
CA ASP A 250 6.46 8.66 -25.09
C ASP A 250 6.03 7.16 -25.14
N ARG A 251 5.11 6.86 -26.06
CA ARG A 251 4.61 5.50 -26.30
C ARG A 251 5.66 4.47 -26.73
N ASN A 252 6.86 4.91 -27.13
CA ASN A 252 7.98 4.08 -27.57
C ASN A 252 9.07 3.99 -26.50
N ASP A 253 8.74 4.28 -25.26
CA ASP A 253 9.63 4.26 -24.10
C ASP A 253 10.79 5.28 -24.16
N LYS A 254 10.68 6.31 -25.04
CA LYS A 254 11.64 7.39 -25.10
C LYS A 254 11.38 8.39 -23.96
N PHE A 255 12.40 8.63 -23.15
CA PHE A 255 12.37 9.68 -22.15
C PHE A 255 12.17 11.06 -22.80
N LEU A 256 11.20 11.82 -22.34
CA LEU A 256 10.89 13.15 -22.83
C LEU A 256 11.37 14.25 -21.88
N MET A 257 11.04 14.14 -20.61
CA MET A 257 11.40 15.10 -19.57
C MET A 257 11.11 14.54 -18.18
N ASP A 258 11.57 15.23 -17.16
CA ASP A 258 11.11 15.05 -15.78
C ASP A 258 10.91 16.41 -15.08
N TRP A 259 10.18 16.38 -13.97
CA TRP A 259 10.05 17.51 -13.07
C TRP A 259 9.99 17.07 -11.62
N GLY A 260 10.23 18.01 -10.71
CA GLY A 260 10.28 17.76 -9.28
C GLY A 260 11.69 17.72 -8.74
N SER A 261 11.83 17.96 -7.47
CA SER A 261 13.09 17.91 -6.74
C SER A 261 12.86 17.63 -5.26
N ALA A 262 13.91 17.29 -4.52
CA ALA A 262 13.85 17.33 -3.06
C ALA A 262 13.62 18.77 -2.56
N PRO A 263 12.97 18.95 -1.40
CA PRO A 263 12.75 20.28 -0.83
C PRO A 263 14.07 21.00 -0.56
N LYS A 264 14.15 22.25 -0.95
CA LYS A 264 15.26 23.16 -0.56
C LYS A 264 15.21 23.48 0.94
N ASN A 265 14.01 23.63 1.46
CA ASN A 265 13.75 23.75 2.90
C ASN A 265 12.76 22.64 3.31
N PRO A 266 13.21 21.58 4.00
CA PRO A 266 12.33 20.47 4.41
C PRO A 266 11.16 20.90 5.32
N ALA A 267 11.30 22.02 6.05
CA ALA A 267 10.23 22.53 6.92
C ALA A 267 9.16 23.32 6.14
N GLN A 268 9.46 23.76 4.92
CA GLN A 268 8.56 24.55 4.07
C GLN A 268 8.67 24.12 2.60
N PRO A 269 8.25 22.90 2.26
CA PRO A 269 8.34 22.40 0.89
C PRO A 269 7.44 23.20 -0.06
N GLY A 270 8.05 23.75 -1.12
CA GLY A 270 7.38 24.51 -2.15
C GLY A 270 6.67 23.67 -3.21
N PRO A 271 6.09 24.35 -4.24
CA PRO A 271 5.60 23.70 -5.43
C PRO A 271 6.70 22.91 -6.15
N SER A 272 6.34 21.76 -6.71
CA SER A 272 7.26 20.84 -7.42
C SER A 272 8.39 20.27 -6.56
N GLU A 273 8.36 20.48 -5.25
CA GLU A 273 9.25 19.80 -4.31
C GLU A 273 8.53 18.60 -3.71
N PHE A 274 9.15 17.41 -3.77
CA PHE A 274 8.55 16.14 -3.37
C PHE A 274 9.30 15.49 -2.23
N ASN A 275 8.52 14.83 -1.38
CA ASN A 275 9.00 13.81 -0.46
C ASN A 275 8.14 12.55 -0.67
N THR A 276 8.67 11.59 -1.41
CA THR A 276 7.98 10.36 -1.78
C THR A 276 6.73 10.63 -2.66
N PRO A 277 6.88 11.09 -3.92
CA PRO A 277 5.79 11.05 -4.89
C PRO A 277 5.40 9.58 -5.11
N HIS A 278 4.20 9.21 -4.61
CA HIS A 278 3.88 7.80 -4.41
C HIS A 278 2.81 7.25 -5.35
N SER A 279 1.87 8.05 -5.75
CA SER A 279 0.82 7.65 -6.69
C SER A 279 0.55 8.76 -7.69
N ILE A 280 0.19 8.38 -8.91
CA ILE A 280 -0.04 9.30 -10.01
C ILE A 280 -1.30 8.90 -10.79
N ALA A 281 -2.15 9.87 -11.09
CA ALA A 281 -3.31 9.70 -11.97
C ALA A 281 -3.53 10.94 -12.83
N ILE A 282 -4.27 10.78 -13.92
CA ILE A 282 -4.52 11.84 -14.89
C ILE A 282 -6.03 12.02 -15.05
N SER A 283 -6.49 13.26 -14.97
CA SER A 283 -7.90 13.62 -15.17
C SER A 283 -8.27 13.74 -16.65
N ALA A 284 -9.57 13.79 -16.96
CA ALA A 284 -10.07 13.92 -18.32
C ALA A 284 -9.59 15.19 -19.03
N ASP A 285 -9.34 16.25 -18.29
CA ASP A 285 -8.77 17.51 -18.76
C ASP A 285 -7.23 17.50 -18.78
N ARG A 286 -6.59 16.32 -18.72
CA ARG A 286 -5.15 16.07 -18.84
C ARG A 286 -4.29 16.66 -17.71
N ARG A 287 -4.89 17.03 -16.58
CA ARG A 287 -4.11 17.38 -15.37
C ARG A 287 -3.51 16.13 -14.74
N VAL A 288 -2.27 16.25 -14.29
CA VAL A 288 -1.50 15.19 -13.64
C VAL A 288 -1.53 15.41 -12.13
N PHE A 289 -2.16 14.49 -11.42
CA PHE A 289 -2.31 14.51 -9.97
C PHE A 289 -1.28 13.57 -9.34
N VAL A 290 -0.47 14.10 -8.44
CA VAL A 290 0.63 13.37 -7.80
C VAL A 290 0.47 13.43 -6.29
N VAL A 291 0.37 12.27 -5.66
CA VAL A 291 0.39 12.17 -4.19
C VAL A 291 1.82 12.37 -3.71
N ASP A 292 2.09 13.50 -3.11
CA ASP A 292 3.33 13.81 -2.38
C ASP A 292 3.19 13.30 -0.94
N ARG A 293 3.39 11.99 -0.78
CA ARG A 293 3.02 11.24 0.43
C ARG A 293 3.73 11.74 1.68
N GLY A 294 5.02 11.98 1.59
CA GLY A 294 5.82 12.43 2.73
C GLY A 294 5.45 13.83 3.21
N HIS A 295 4.86 14.67 2.35
CA HIS A 295 4.31 15.97 2.72
C HIS A 295 2.80 15.96 2.91
N GLN A 296 2.14 14.80 2.84
CA GLN A 296 0.70 14.60 3.07
C GLN A 296 -0.18 15.51 2.21
N ARG A 297 0.20 15.70 0.95
CA ARG A 297 -0.47 16.60 0.03
C ARG A 297 -0.63 16.00 -1.37
N MET A 298 -1.58 16.54 -2.12
CA MET A 298 -1.68 16.41 -3.58
C MET A 298 -0.96 17.57 -4.23
N GLN A 299 -0.22 17.33 -5.28
CA GLN A 299 0.24 18.36 -6.21
C GLN A 299 -0.32 18.10 -7.60
N VAL A 300 -0.74 19.14 -8.29
CA VAL A 300 -1.37 19.06 -9.61
C VAL A 300 -0.52 19.81 -10.62
N PHE A 301 -0.32 19.20 -11.78
CA PHE A 301 0.47 19.73 -12.89
C PHE A 301 -0.31 19.62 -14.19
N ASP A 302 0.08 20.40 -15.19
CA ASP A 302 -0.27 20.06 -16.56
C ASP A 302 0.60 18.89 -17.07
N GLU A 303 0.29 18.38 -18.23
CA GLU A 303 1.03 17.27 -18.86
C GLU A 303 2.49 17.60 -19.22
N ASN A 304 2.91 18.86 -19.12
CA ASN A 304 4.26 19.33 -19.37
C ASN A 304 5.00 19.69 -18.08
N GLY A 305 4.45 19.29 -16.92
CA GLY A 305 5.08 19.47 -15.62
C GLY A 305 4.99 20.88 -15.04
N LYS A 306 4.17 21.77 -15.65
CA LYS A 306 3.88 23.08 -15.06
C LYS A 306 2.99 22.90 -13.84
N PHE A 307 3.44 23.39 -12.69
CA PHE A 307 2.64 23.39 -11.47
C PHE A 307 1.35 24.20 -11.65
N LEU A 308 0.24 23.63 -11.21
CA LEU A 308 -1.09 24.25 -11.26
C LEU A 308 -1.66 24.50 -9.87
N ASP A 309 -1.62 23.51 -8.98
CA ASP A 309 -2.26 23.60 -7.66
C ASP A 309 -1.68 22.58 -6.67
N MET A 310 -1.94 22.77 -5.37
CA MET A 310 -1.67 21.78 -4.33
C MET A 310 -2.56 21.99 -3.11
N TRP A 311 -2.89 20.87 -2.42
CA TRP A 311 -3.68 20.90 -1.19
C TRP A 311 -3.34 19.74 -0.26
N PRO A 312 -3.59 19.87 1.07
CA PRO A 312 -3.37 18.78 2.01
C PRO A 312 -4.38 17.65 1.80
N LEU A 313 -3.91 16.41 1.84
CA LEU A 313 -4.73 15.21 1.73
C LEU A 313 -5.31 14.82 3.09
N ARG A 314 -6.21 15.63 3.62
CA ARG A 314 -6.88 15.40 4.91
C ARG A 314 -8.26 16.05 4.93
N SER A 315 -9.12 15.60 5.83
CA SER A 315 -10.35 16.33 6.12
C SER A 315 -10.03 17.63 6.87
N PRO A 316 -10.62 18.76 6.49
CA PRO A 316 -10.45 20.02 7.21
C PRO A 316 -11.00 20.00 8.64
N THR A 317 -11.88 19.03 8.94
CA THR A 317 -12.48 18.86 10.27
C THR A 317 -11.70 17.94 11.19
N TRP A 318 -10.64 17.29 10.69
CA TRP A 318 -9.81 16.42 11.52
C TRP A 318 -8.85 17.24 12.38
N PRO A 319 -8.59 16.78 13.62
CA PRO A 319 -7.53 17.35 14.45
C PRO A 319 -6.20 17.39 13.71
N THR A 320 -5.37 18.42 13.97
CA THR A 320 -4.09 18.62 13.30
C THR A 320 -3.08 17.51 13.53
N GLU A 321 -3.23 16.78 14.61
CA GLU A 321 -2.40 15.65 15.01
C GLU A 321 -2.66 14.40 14.17
N ILE A 322 -3.81 14.34 13.46
CA ILE A 322 -4.08 13.23 12.54
C ILE A 322 -3.22 13.38 11.31
N SER A 323 -2.29 12.45 11.18
CA SER A 323 -1.41 12.33 10.03
C SER A 323 -2.00 11.38 9.00
N THR A 324 -2.06 11.81 7.74
CA THR A 324 -2.43 10.97 6.62
C THR A 324 -1.18 10.38 5.98
N LEU A 325 -1.35 9.22 5.38
CA LEU A 325 -0.31 8.54 4.59
C LEU A 325 -0.99 7.95 3.35
N VAL A 326 -1.40 8.82 2.43
CA VAL A 326 -2.06 8.37 1.20
C VAL A 326 -1.08 7.58 0.36
N THR A 327 -1.44 6.35 0.07
CA THR A 327 -0.58 5.38 -0.62
C THR A 327 -0.97 5.20 -2.08
N ASN A 328 -2.24 5.36 -2.40
CA ASN A 328 -2.74 5.21 -3.75
C ASN A 328 -3.94 6.12 -3.97
N HIS A 329 -4.15 6.54 -5.21
CA HIS A 329 -5.39 7.19 -5.62
C HIS A 329 -5.76 6.82 -7.04
N ILE A 330 -7.04 6.95 -7.33
CA ILE A 330 -7.62 6.83 -8.66
C ILE A 330 -8.49 8.06 -8.93
N ILE A 331 -8.61 8.42 -10.19
CA ILE A 331 -9.59 9.38 -10.67
C ILE A 331 -10.69 8.61 -11.38
N THR A 332 -11.92 8.84 -11.00
CA THR A 332 -13.08 8.13 -11.53
C THR A 332 -13.78 8.92 -12.61
N SER A 333 -14.54 8.24 -13.48
CA SER A 333 -15.20 8.84 -14.65
C SER A 333 -16.25 9.90 -14.30
N ASP A 334 -16.73 9.91 -13.06
CA ASP A 334 -17.62 10.92 -12.50
C ASP A 334 -16.88 12.14 -11.93
N GLY A 335 -15.55 12.23 -12.15
CA GLY A 335 -14.75 13.41 -11.81
C GLY A 335 -14.35 13.52 -10.33
N PHE A 336 -14.23 12.38 -9.63
CA PHE A 336 -13.76 12.38 -8.25
C PHE A 336 -12.43 11.66 -8.08
N ILE A 337 -11.68 12.09 -7.07
CA ILE A 337 -10.49 11.42 -6.58
C ILE A 337 -10.88 10.52 -5.42
N TRP A 338 -10.48 9.27 -5.49
CA TRP A 338 -10.60 8.32 -4.39
C TRP A 338 -9.20 7.84 -3.99
N ALA A 339 -8.91 7.89 -2.70
CA ALA A 339 -7.56 7.63 -2.19
C ALA A 339 -7.56 6.66 -1.02
N GLY A 340 -6.63 5.73 -1.02
CA GLY A 340 -6.33 4.86 0.11
C GLY A 340 -5.36 5.55 1.08
N ASP A 341 -5.77 5.72 2.32
CA ASP A 341 -4.96 6.36 3.36
C ASP A 341 -4.54 5.35 4.43
N ALA A 342 -3.27 4.98 4.42
CA ALA A 342 -2.67 4.07 5.40
C ALA A 342 -2.46 4.74 6.78
N GLY A 343 -2.45 6.05 6.86
CA GLY A 343 -2.31 6.78 8.12
C GLY A 343 -3.55 6.63 8.99
N THR A 344 -4.74 6.80 8.40
CA THR A 344 -6.02 6.66 9.10
C THR A 344 -6.74 5.34 8.82
N ASN A 345 -6.22 4.52 7.89
CA ASN A 345 -6.86 3.30 7.41
C ASN A 345 -8.28 3.55 6.88
N ARG A 346 -8.37 4.54 5.98
CA ARG A 346 -9.63 4.97 5.35
C ARG A 346 -9.50 5.09 3.84
N ILE A 347 -10.66 5.08 3.19
CA ILE A 347 -10.83 5.52 1.81
C ILE A 347 -11.37 6.94 1.86
N LEU A 348 -10.70 7.85 1.16
CA LEU A 348 -11.00 9.27 1.13
C LEU A 348 -11.55 9.67 -0.23
N LYS A 349 -12.52 10.59 -0.27
CA LYS A 349 -13.08 11.16 -1.49
C LYS A 349 -12.84 12.66 -1.54
N TYR A 350 -12.37 13.14 -2.70
CA TYR A 350 -12.21 14.56 -3.02
C TYR A 350 -12.80 14.86 -4.40
N ASP A 351 -13.15 16.11 -4.64
CA ASP A 351 -13.29 16.60 -6.01
C ASP A 351 -11.92 16.92 -6.64
N LEU A 352 -11.91 17.28 -7.92
CA LEU A 352 -10.68 17.63 -8.67
C LEU A 352 -10.09 19.01 -8.28
N ASN A 353 -10.72 19.75 -7.38
CA ASN A 353 -10.23 20.99 -6.81
C ASN A 353 -9.73 20.84 -5.36
N GLY A 354 -9.67 19.60 -4.87
CA GLY A 354 -9.14 19.28 -3.55
C GLY A 354 -10.14 19.44 -2.39
N ASN A 355 -11.41 19.70 -2.66
CA ASN A 355 -12.42 19.72 -1.60
C ASN A 355 -12.64 18.30 -1.08
N PHE A 356 -12.45 18.11 0.23
CA PHE A 356 -12.77 16.86 0.90
C PHE A 356 -14.28 16.67 0.97
N LEU A 357 -14.76 15.52 0.51
CA LEU A 357 -16.19 15.24 0.41
C LEU A 357 -16.67 14.15 1.37
N TYR A 358 -15.87 13.08 1.52
CA TYR A 358 -16.32 11.90 2.25
C TYR A 358 -15.14 11.01 2.64
N SER A 359 -15.32 10.22 3.70
CA SER A 359 -14.40 9.11 4.02
C SER A 359 -15.11 7.99 4.75
N TRP A 360 -14.60 6.78 4.60
CA TRP A 360 -15.02 5.62 5.35
C TRP A 360 -13.83 4.67 5.58
N GLY A 361 -14.00 3.68 6.43
CA GLY A 361 -12.99 2.72 6.78
C GLY A 361 -12.59 2.79 8.25
N ALA A 362 -12.07 1.70 8.76
CA ALA A 362 -11.58 1.58 10.12
C ALA A 362 -10.39 0.65 10.19
N PRO A 363 -9.41 0.91 11.07
CA PRO A 363 -8.28 0.03 11.25
C PRO A 363 -8.68 -1.31 11.86
N GLY A 364 -8.01 -2.38 11.47
CA GLY A 364 -8.11 -3.68 12.11
C GLY A 364 -7.85 -4.88 11.20
N PRO A 365 -7.64 -6.05 11.79
CA PRO A 365 -7.37 -7.27 11.06
C PRO A 365 -8.65 -7.98 10.56
N GLN A 366 -9.82 -7.65 11.10
CA GLN A 366 -11.09 -8.32 10.73
C GLN A 366 -11.46 -8.02 9.27
N PRO A 367 -12.20 -8.90 8.60
CA PRO A 367 -12.74 -8.64 7.28
C PRO A 367 -13.48 -7.30 7.21
N GLY A 368 -13.24 -6.54 6.14
CA GLY A 368 -13.81 -5.21 5.94
C GLY A 368 -13.08 -4.07 6.65
N ARG A 369 -12.26 -4.35 7.66
CA ARG A 369 -11.35 -3.36 8.23
C ARG A 369 -10.07 -3.27 7.40
N LEU A 370 -9.35 -2.16 7.52
CA LEU A 370 -8.18 -1.86 6.70
C LEU A 370 -6.91 -1.80 7.55
N ASN A 371 -5.79 -2.18 6.93
CA ASN A 371 -4.47 -2.04 7.53
C ASN A 371 -3.45 -1.74 6.42
N CYS A 372 -3.36 -0.47 6.06
CA CYS A 372 -2.62 0.03 4.92
C CYS A 372 -3.31 -0.26 3.56
N PRO A 373 -4.43 0.40 3.23
CA PRO A 373 -5.06 0.32 1.91
C PRO A 373 -4.11 0.91 0.86
N HIS A 374 -3.28 0.06 0.25
CA HIS A 374 -2.16 0.46 -0.59
C HIS A 374 -2.52 0.49 -2.08
N GLY A 375 -3.36 -0.43 -2.54
CA GLY A 375 -3.88 -0.44 -3.90
C GLY A 375 -5.41 -0.41 -3.87
N ILE A 376 -6.03 0.40 -4.72
CA ILE A 376 -7.47 0.45 -4.90
C ILE A 376 -7.82 0.34 -6.38
N SER A 377 -8.86 -0.42 -6.70
CA SER A 377 -9.36 -0.57 -8.06
C SER A 377 -10.86 -0.86 -8.05
N THR A 378 -11.55 -0.53 -9.13
CA THR A 378 -12.99 -0.81 -9.29
C THR A 378 -13.25 -1.49 -10.61
N ASP A 379 -14.26 -2.37 -10.64
CA ASP A 379 -14.76 -2.99 -11.87
C ASP A 379 -16.01 -2.26 -12.42
N GLN A 380 -16.57 -2.78 -13.49
CA GLN A 380 -17.74 -2.22 -14.17
C GLN A 380 -19.04 -2.34 -13.37
N GLU A 381 -19.07 -3.21 -12.37
CA GLU A 381 -20.20 -3.38 -11.43
C GLU A 381 -20.04 -2.51 -10.17
N ARG A 382 -18.99 -1.64 -10.14
CA ARG A 382 -18.60 -0.80 -9.00
C ARG A 382 -18.21 -1.59 -7.75
N ASN A 383 -17.83 -2.86 -7.91
CA ASN A 383 -17.13 -3.54 -6.81
C ASN A 383 -15.80 -2.84 -6.59
N LEU A 384 -15.46 -2.66 -5.33
CA LEU A 384 -14.19 -2.06 -4.92
C LEU A 384 -13.25 -3.15 -4.41
N TYR A 385 -12.04 -3.14 -4.92
CA TYR A 385 -10.96 -4.03 -4.53
C TYR A 385 -9.88 -3.23 -3.83
N ILE A 386 -9.46 -3.69 -2.64
CA ILE A 386 -8.45 -3.01 -1.83
C ILE A 386 -7.33 -4.00 -1.53
N ALA A 387 -6.13 -3.70 -2.02
CA ALA A 387 -4.90 -4.36 -1.58
C ALA A 387 -4.46 -3.75 -0.25
N ASP A 388 -4.52 -4.56 0.80
CA ASP A 388 -4.26 -4.17 2.18
C ASP A 388 -2.85 -4.62 2.56
N CYS A 389 -1.86 -3.71 2.43
CA CYS A 389 -0.46 -4.09 2.40
C CYS A 389 0.05 -4.69 3.71
N PHE A 390 -0.30 -4.12 4.86
CA PHE A 390 0.05 -4.70 6.15
C PHE A 390 -0.96 -5.75 6.62
N GLY A 391 -2.12 -5.80 5.97
CA GLY A 391 -3.10 -6.85 6.16
C GLY A 391 -2.73 -8.16 5.48
N GLY A 392 -1.81 -8.12 4.50
CA GLY A 392 -1.43 -9.30 3.71
C GLY A 392 -2.64 -9.91 2.99
N ARG A 393 -3.49 -9.07 2.39
CA ARG A 393 -4.74 -9.51 1.75
C ARG A 393 -5.22 -8.53 0.69
N VAL A 394 -6.00 -9.04 -0.24
CA VAL A 394 -6.91 -8.24 -1.06
C VAL A 394 -8.33 -8.48 -0.56
N GLN A 395 -9.12 -7.44 -0.47
CA GLN A 395 -10.52 -7.53 -0.07
C GLN A 395 -11.42 -7.02 -1.20
N LYS A 396 -12.54 -7.71 -1.42
CA LYS A 396 -13.60 -7.30 -2.34
C LYS A 396 -14.78 -6.74 -1.55
N PHE A 397 -15.25 -5.58 -1.97
CA PHE A 397 -16.39 -4.90 -1.41
C PHE A 397 -17.44 -4.72 -2.52
N THR A 398 -18.66 -5.20 -2.29
CA THR A 398 -19.78 -5.01 -3.22
C THR A 398 -20.71 -3.91 -2.73
N PRO A 399 -21.31 -3.08 -3.62
CA PRO A 399 -22.29 -2.08 -3.20
C PRO A 399 -23.45 -2.71 -2.42
N GLN A 400 -23.88 -2.08 -1.34
CA GLN A 400 -25.11 -2.46 -0.63
C GLN A 400 -26.33 -2.17 -1.51
N THR A 401 -27.42 -2.94 -1.36
CA THR A 401 -28.64 -2.84 -2.18
C THR A 401 -29.22 -1.46 -2.20
N ASN A 402 -29.16 -0.59 -1.36
CA ASN A 402 -29.69 0.77 -1.39
C ASN A 402 -28.59 1.80 -1.09
N ALA A 403 -27.35 1.50 -1.50
CA ALA A 403 -26.25 2.39 -1.29
C ALA A 403 -26.46 3.75 -1.97
N ASP A 404 -26.13 4.81 -1.27
CA ASP A 404 -26.05 6.13 -1.86
C ASP A 404 -24.96 6.13 -2.95
N SER A 405 -25.38 6.29 -4.20
CA SER A 405 -24.48 6.25 -5.36
C SER A 405 -23.37 7.32 -5.30
N ALA A 406 -23.61 8.43 -4.62
CA ALA A 406 -22.61 9.48 -4.44
C ALA A 406 -21.49 9.07 -3.48
N LYS A 407 -21.69 8.04 -2.67
CA LYS A 407 -20.69 7.49 -1.75
C LYS A 407 -19.97 6.26 -2.29
N LEU A 408 -20.43 5.71 -3.41
CA LEU A 408 -19.74 4.59 -4.08
C LEU A 408 -18.58 5.12 -4.91
N VAL A 409 -17.47 4.38 -4.91
CA VAL A 409 -16.34 4.63 -5.80
C VAL A 409 -16.82 4.44 -7.24
N GLY A 410 -16.58 5.44 -8.08
CA GLY A 410 -16.92 5.38 -9.51
C GLY A 410 -15.97 4.45 -10.28
N GLN A 411 -16.26 4.25 -11.55
CA GLN A 411 -15.35 3.52 -12.44
C GLN A 411 -14.08 4.34 -12.69
N ILE A 412 -12.95 3.65 -12.88
CA ILE A 412 -11.70 4.31 -13.24
C ILE A 412 -11.91 5.11 -14.52
N LEU A 413 -11.36 6.33 -14.53
CA LEU A 413 -11.43 7.22 -15.67
C LEU A 413 -10.81 6.55 -16.89
N ARG A 414 -11.61 6.44 -17.96
CA ARG A 414 -11.18 6.03 -19.29
C ARG A 414 -11.57 7.13 -20.25
N PHE A 415 -10.62 7.67 -20.98
CA PHE A 415 -10.95 8.60 -22.03
C PHE A 415 -11.59 7.80 -23.19
N ALA A 416 -12.71 8.29 -23.73
CA ALA A 416 -13.30 7.68 -24.90
C ALA A 416 -12.24 7.67 -26.02
N GLY A 417 -11.97 6.49 -26.58
CA GLY A 417 -11.06 6.39 -27.73
C GLY A 417 -11.59 7.25 -28.88
N ARG A 418 -10.67 7.95 -29.54
CA ARG A 418 -10.94 8.55 -30.86
C ARG A 418 -10.83 7.46 -31.92
#